data_9a049798ec50096d80e297c667f198a3
#
_entry.id   9a049798ec50096d80e297c667f198a3
#
_cell.length_a   1.000
_cell.length_b   1.000
_cell.length_c   1.000
_cell.angle_alpha   90.00
_cell.angle_beta   90.00
_cell.angle_gamma   90.00
#
_symmetry.space_group_name_H-M   'P 1'
#
loop_
_entity.id
_entity.type
_entity.pdbx_description
1 polymer ?
#
loop_
_entity_poly.entity_id
_entity_poly.type
_entity_poly.pdbx_seq_one_letter_code
_entity_poly.pdbx_strand_id
1 'polypeptide(L)'
;MLSQFVPIPKKRTLSDLQFSFEEGTNALGRLDDNSEGLLLLTNDKKVNRLLMNPENKHKRVYWVQVHGDVKQEALNNLENGVDIVLEKSIYQTLPSEAKIIVPPTNIPPRAHPVG
;
A
#
# COMPACT_ATOMS: atom_id res chain seq x y z
N MET A 1 6.72 -8.96 4.64
CA MET A 1 6.57 -8.66 6.10
C MET A 1 5.21 -8.04 6.34
N LEU A 2 4.51 -8.48 7.37
CA LEU A 2 3.20 -7.95 7.72
C LEU A 2 3.30 -6.65 8.53
N SER A 3 2.44 -5.68 8.22
CA SER A 3 2.41 -4.36 8.86
C SER A 3 1.69 -4.40 10.22
N GLN A 4 2.14 -5.28 11.11
CA GLN A 4 1.58 -5.48 12.43
C GLN A 4 2.62 -5.97 13.42
N PHE A 5 2.39 -5.76 14.72
CA PHE A 5 3.25 -6.25 15.80
C PHE A 5 2.83 -7.61 16.34
N VAL A 6 1.55 -7.96 16.24
CA VAL A 6 1.05 -9.27 16.71
C VAL A 6 1.67 -10.40 15.88
N PRO A 7 2.41 -11.33 16.50
CA PRO A 7 3.06 -12.41 15.78
C PRO A 7 2.07 -13.37 15.11
N ILE A 8 2.40 -13.80 13.90
CA ILE A 8 1.68 -14.85 13.18
C ILE A 8 2.69 -15.95 12.79
N PRO A 9 2.38 -17.25 12.97
CA PRO A 9 3.28 -18.33 12.59
C PRO A 9 3.67 -18.28 11.12
N LYS A 10 4.96 -18.51 10.82
CA LYS A 10 5.53 -18.55 9.47
C LYS A 10 5.49 -17.22 8.69
N LYS A 11 5.15 -16.11 9.32
CA LYS A 11 5.17 -14.77 8.73
C LYS A 11 6.04 -13.83 9.54
N ARG A 12 6.79 -12.98 8.85
CA ARG A 12 7.52 -11.89 9.49
C ARG A 12 6.58 -10.72 9.75
N THR A 13 6.71 -10.14 10.92
CA THR A 13 5.93 -8.97 11.36
C THR A 13 6.86 -7.85 11.81
N LEU A 14 6.31 -6.69 12.15
CA LEU A 14 7.09 -5.57 12.67
C LEU A 14 7.81 -5.88 13.99
N SER A 15 7.32 -6.86 14.76
CA SER A 15 7.98 -7.32 15.99
C SER A 15 9.30 -8.05 15.73
N ASP A 16 9.56 -8.52 14.51
CA ASP A 16 10.81 -9.17 14.13
C ASP A 16 11.92 -8.17 13.77
N LEU A 17 11.61 -6.89 13.73
CA LEU A 17 12.59 -5.85 13.47
C LEU A 17 13.51 -5.65 14.68
N GLN A 18 14.81 -5.53 14.45
CA GLN A 18 15.79 -5.23 15.47
C GLN A 18 15.75 -3.74 15.87
N PHE A 19 14.62 -3.31 16.38
CA PHE A 19 14.39 -1.95 16.82
C PHE A 19 13.45 -1.94 18.03
N SER A 20 13.76 -1.09 18.99
CA SER A 20 12.94 -0.92 20.19
C SER A 20 11.90 0.18 19.94
N PHE A 21 10.64 -0.22 19.82
CA PHE A 21 9.51 0.71 19.66
C PHE A 21 8.95 1.11 21.02
N GLU A 22 8.49 2.35 21.11
CA GLU A 22 7.74 2.80 22.29
C GLU A 22 6.43 2.05 22.43
N GLU A 23 5.96 1.92 23.66
CA GLU A 23 4.70 1.27 23.96
C GLU A 23 3.53 1.95 23.23
N GLY A 24 2.62 1.14 22.70
CA GLY A 24 1.46 1.62 21.96
C GLY A 24 1.73 2.00 20.51
N THR A 25 2.95 1.82 20.01
CA THR A 25 3.29 2.09 18.60
C THR A 25 2.56 1.14 17.68
N ASN A 26 1.88 1.69 16.68
CA ASN A 26 1.18 0.95 15.63
C ASN A 26 1.45 1.54 14.26
N ALA A 27 1.28 0.70 13.23
CA ALA A 27 1.38 1.17 11.86
C ALA A 27 0.16 2.02 11.45
N LEU A 28 0.40 3.09 10.71
CA LEU A 28 -0.63 3.86 10.03
C LEU A 28 -0.94 3.23 8.68
N GLY A 29 -2.07 2.53 8.59
CA GLY A 29 -2.39 1.72 7.43
C GLY A 29 -1.55 0.45 7.37
N ARG A 30 -1.42 -0.10 6.19
CA ARG A 30 -0.71 -1.36 5.99
C ARG A 30 -0.19 -1.47 4.57
N LEU A 31 0.95 -2.12 4.42
CA LEU A 31 1.46 -2.59 3.14
C LEU A 31 1.09 -4.06 2.96
N ASP A 32 0.87 -4.47 1.74
CA ASP A 32 0.77 -5.89 1.42
C ASP A 32 2.10 -6.60 1.72
N ASP A 33 2.03 -7.89 2.03
CA ASP A 33 3.20 -8.68 2.44
C ASP A 33 4.35 -8.64 1.42
N ASN A 34 4.01 -8.51 0.14
CA ASN A 34 4.95 -8.45 -0.99
C ASN A 34 5.21 -7.02 -1.51
N SER A 35 4.70 -6.00 -0.85
CA SER A 35 4.91 -4.61 -1.21
C SER A 35 6.03 -3.99 -0.39
N GLU A 36 6.71 -3.02 -0.96
CA GLU A 36 7.75 -2.22 -0.30
C GLU A 36 7.37 -0.74 -0.38
N GLY A 37 7.70 0.01 0.64
CA GLY A 37 7.44 1.44 0.64
C GLY A 37 7.45 2.07 2.02
N LEU A 38 7.01 3.32 2.07
CA LEU A 38 6.92 4.07 3.31
C LEU A 38 5.77 3.55 4.17
N LEU A 39 6.10 3.17 5.38
CA LEU A 39 5.14 2.83 6.41
C LEU A 39 5.40 3.73 7.63
N LEU A 40 4.40 4.50 8.01
CA LEU A 40 4.48 5.35 9.19
C LEU A 40 4.04 4.59 10.43
N LEU A 41 4.75 4.78 11.52
CA LEU A 41 4.46 4.18 12.82
C LEU A 41 4.30 5.29 13.86
N THR A 42 3.31 5.16 14.71
CA THR A 42 3.08 6.13 15.79
C THR A 42 2.37 5.50 16.98
N ASN A 43 2.59 6.03 18.16
CA ASN A 43 1.78 5.77 19.35
C ASN A 43 0.77 6.90 19.64
N ASP A 44 0.73 7.94 18.80
CA ASP A 44 -0.17 9.07 18.95
C ASP A 44 -1.48 8.83 18.20
N LYS A 45 -2.56 8.63 18.93
CA LYS A 45 -3.90 8.44 18.36
C LYS A 45 -4.40 9.64 17.56
N LYS A 46 -3.90 10.84 17.86
CA LYS A 46 -4.24 12.07 17.15
C LYS A 46 -3.65 12.07 15.74
N VAL A 47 -2.40 11.67 15.59
CA VAL A 47 -1.73 11.51 14.29
C VAL A 47 -2.46 10.46 13.45
N ASN A 48 -2.78 9.31 14.04
CA ASN A 48 -3.55 8.27 13.37
C ASN A 48 -4.87 8.83 12.84
N ARG A 49 -5.63 9.53 13.67
CA ARG A 49 -6.92 10.10 13.29
C ARG A 49 -6.80 11.11 12.16
N LEU A 50 -5.79 11.99 12.21
CA LEU A 50 -5.56 13.00 11.18
C LEU A 50 -5.20 12.38 9.82
N LEU A 51 -4.37 11.34 9.82
CA LEU A 51 -3.85 10.73 8.58
C LEU A 51 -4.76 9.64 8.01
N MET A 52 -5.52 8.94 8.85
CA MET A 52 -6.35 7.81 8.42
C MET A 52 -7.81 8.16 8.22
N ASN A 53 -8.27 9.33 8.67
CA ASN A 53 -9.65 9.75 8.48
C ASN A 53 -9.92 9.98 6.97
N PRO A 54 -10.94 9.33 6.38
CA PRO A 54 -11.30 9.51 4.97
C PRO A 54 -11.65 10.96 4.57
N GLU A 55 -12.06 11.79 5.52
CA GLU A 55 -12.33 13.22 5.28
C GLU A 55 -11.04 14.01 5.04
N ASN A 56 -9.92 13.56 5.59
CA ASN A 56 -8.60 14.16 5.40
C ASN A 56 -7.90 13.44 4.25
N LYS A 57 -8.16 13.88 3.03
CA LYS A 57 -7.62 13.23 1.83
C LYS A 57 -6.12 13.45 1.71
N HIS A 58 -5.36 12.37 1.58
CA HIS A 58 -3.93 12.38 1.31
C HIS A 58 -3.62 11.60 0.04
N LYS A 59 -2.76 12.14 -0.81
CA LYS A 59 -2.27 11.41 -1.98
C LYS A 59 -1.40 10.23 -1.53
N ARG A 60 -1.64 9.08 -2.16
CA ARG A 60 -0.80 7.89 -2.05
C ARG A 60 -0.27 7.56 -3.43
N VAL A 61 1.03 7.47 -3.56
CA VAL A 61 1.69 7.20 -4.83
C VAL A 61 2.25 5.79 -4.83
N TYR A 62 1.91 5.01 -5.85
CA TYR A 62 2.36 3.64 -6.00
C TYR A 62 3.06 3.45 -7.33
N TRP A 63 4.19 2.80 -7.31
CA TRP A 63 4.79 2.21 -8.50
C TRP A 63 4.32 0.77 -8.60
N VAL A 64 3.59 0.48 -9.66
CA VAL A 64 2.96 -0.84 -9.84
C VAL A 64 3.55 -1.49 -11.08
N GLN A 65 4.13 -2.66 -10.89
CA GLN A 65 4.59 -3.49 -11.99
C GLN A 65 3.47 -4.42 -12.42
N VAL A 66 3.11 -4.40 -13.69
CA VAL A 66 2.05 -5.22 -14.27
C VAL A 66 2.60 -6.10 -15.38
N HIS A 67 1.92 -7.20 -15.63
CA HIS A 67 2.24 -8.07 -16.74
C HIS A 67 1.61 -7.56 -18.05
N GLY A 68 2.34 -7.61 -19.16
CA GLY A 68 1.86 -7.16 -20.47
C GLY A 68 1.96 -5.65 -20.70
N ASP A 69 1.42 -5.19 -21.81
CA ASP A 69 1.46 -3.79 -22.20
C ASP A 69 0.27 -3.02 -21.65
N VAL A 70 0.55 -1.87 -21.07
CA VAL A 70 -0.49 -0.98 -20.55
C VAL A 70 -0.99 -0.09 -21.68
N LYS A 71 -2.29 -0.16 -21.97
CA LYS A 71 -2.93 0.67 -22.98
C LYS A 71 -3.41 1.99 -22.38
N GLN A 72 -3.44 3.04 -23.20
CA GLN A 72 -3.92 4.35 -22.77
C GLN A 72 -5.37 4.32 -22.26
N GLU A 73 -6.21 3.47 -22.83
CA GLU A 73 -7.60 3.28 -22.37
C GLU A 73 -7.66 2.78 -20.92
N ALA A 74 -6.77 1.85 -20.54
CA ALA A 74 -6.69 1.36 -19.16
C ALA A 74 -6.29 2.46 -18.18
N LEU A 75 -5.35 3.33 -18.55
CA LEU A 75 -4.96 4.49 -17.75
C LEU A 75 -6.11 5.49 -17.60
N ASN A 76 -6.82 5.77 -18.67
CA ASN A 76 -7.99 6.67 -18.64
C ASN A 76 -9.08 6.13 -17.72
N ASN A 77 -9.33 4.82 -17.76
CA ASN A 77 -10.31 4.17 -16.88
C ASN A 77 -9.90 4.28 -15.41
N LEU A 78 -8.62 4.07 -15.09
CA LEU A 78 -8.11 4.25 -13.73
C LEU A 78 -8.26 5.67 -13.24
N GLU A 79 -7.97 6.65 -14.09
CA GLU A 79 -8.09 8.07 -13.75
C GLU A 79 -9.53 8.50 -13.48
N ASN A 80 -10.48 7.96 -14.24
CA ASN A 80 -11.89 8.27 -14.08
C ASN A 80 -12.58 7.48 -12.96
N GLY A 81 -11.94 6.44 -12.46
CA GLY A 81 -12.50 5.51 -11.50
C GLY A 81 -13.00 4.23 -12.14
N VAL A 82 -12.77 3.12 -11.44
CA VAL A 82 -13.20 1.79 -11.87
C VAL A 82 -14.04 1.13 -10.80
N ASP A 83 -14.90 0.22 -11.22
CA ASP A 83 -15.69 -0.58 -10.30
C ASP A 83 -14.86 -1.75 -9.77
N ILE A 84 -14.81 -1.88 -8.45
CA ILE A 84 -14.19 -3.01 -7.77
C ILE A 84 -15.19 -3.71 -6.88
N VAL A 85 -15.01 -4.99 -6.67
CA VAL A 85 -15.86 -5.78 -5.78
C VAL A 85 -15.18 -5.89 -4.42
N LEU A 86 -15.82 -5.37 -3.39
CA LEU A 86 -15.40 -5.49 -2.01
C LEU A 86 -16.52 -6.14 -1.20
N GLU A 87 -16.24 -7.28 -0.57
CA GLU A 87 -17.18 -7.97 0.33
C GLU A 87 -18.61 -8.12 -0.24
N LYS A 88 -18.75 -8.53 -1.49
CA LYS A 88 -20.03 -8.70 -2.22
C LYS A 88 -20.73 -7.39 -2.62
N SER A 89 -20.10 -6.25 -2.46
CA SER A 89 -20.59 -4.97 -2.93
C SER A 89 -19.71 -4.43 -4.06
N ILE A 90 -20.31 -3.74 -5.02
CA ILE A 90 -19.58 -3.03 -6.05
C ILE A 90 -19.26 -1.62 -5.53
N TYR A 91 -17.99 -1.26 -5.61
CA TYR A 91 -17.49 0.04 -5.18
C TYR A 91 -16.76 0.71 -6.32
N GLN A 92 -17.14 1.94 -6.65
CA GLN A 92 -16.43 2.74 -7.65
C GLN A 92 -15.25 3.47 -7.00
N THR A 93 -14.05 3.29 -7.55
CA THR A 93 -12.86 3.98 -7.05
C THR A 93 -12.94 5.48 -7.34
N LEU A 94 -12.29 6.26 -6.48
CA LEU A 94 -12.16 7.70 -6.70
C LEU A 94 -11.27 7.99 -7.91
N PRO A 95 -11.44 9.16 -8.55
CA PRO A 95 -10.51 9.60 -9.58
C PRO A 95 -9.08 9.61 -9.09
N SER A 96 -8.16 9.23 -9.95
CA SER A 96 -6.73 9.13 -9.65
C SER A 96 -5.89 9.71 -10.79
N GLU A 97 -4.58 9.74 -10.58
CA GLU A 97 -3.61 10.06 -11.62
C GLU A 97 -2.85 8.79 -11.96
N ALA A 98 -2.76 8.43 -13.22
CA ALA A 98 -2.04 7.23 -13.66
C ALA A 98 -1.19 7.55 -14.89
N LYS A 99 0.06 7.10 -14.87
CA LYS A 99 0.98 7.27 -16.02
C LYS A 99 1.98 6.12 -16.08
N ILE A 100 2.44 5.84 -17.28
CA ILE A 100 3.55 4.91 -17.49
C ILE A 100 4.85 5.63 -17.15
N ILE A 101 5.71 4.98 -16.40
CA ILE A 101 7.05 5.47 -16.08
C ILE A 101 8.10 4.51 -16.60
N VAL A 102 9.31 5.02 -16.86
CA VAL A 102 10.46 4.18 -17.15
C VAL A 102 10.79 3.34 -15.92
N PRO A 103 10.97 2.01 -16.04
CA PRO A 103 11.30 1.17 -14.89
C PRO A 103 12.55 1.68 -14.16
N PRO A 104 12.51 1.84 -12.82
CA PRO A 104 13.69 2.20 -12.05
C PRO A 104 14.77 1.12 -12.19
N THR A 105 16.03 1.54 -12.28
CA THR A 105 17.18 0.62 -12.48
C THR A 105 17.64 -0.09 -11.21
N ASN A 106 17.22 0.40 -10.05
CA ASN A 106 17.68 -0.04 -8.73
C ASN A 106 16.62 -0.83 -7.94
N ILE A 107 15.69 -1.48 -8.63
CA ILE A 107 14.70 -2.34 -7.97
C ILE A 107 15.40 -3.65 -7.55
N PRO A 108 15.35 -4.03 -6.24
CA PRO A 108 15.92 -5.29 -5.79
C PRO A 108 15.18 -6.50 -6.41
N PRO A 109 15.86 -7.64 -6.56
CA PRO A 109 15.20 -8.87 -6.98
C PRO A 109 14.05 -9.24 -6.02
N ARG A 110 12.94 -9.70 -6.58
CA ARG A 110 11.77 -10.14 -5.79
C ARG A 110 11.81 -11.64 -5.57
N ALA A 111 11.42 -12.07 -4.36
CA ALA A 111 11.28 -13.48 -4.04
C ALA A 111 10.19 -14.16 -4.90
N HIS A 112 9.16 -13.39 -5.26
CA HIS A 112 8.09 -13.85 -6.14
C HIS A 112 7.98 -12.93 -7.35
N PRO A 113 8.10 -13.44 -8.57
CA PRO A 113 7.95 -12.64 -9.78
C PRO A 113 6.51 -12.12 -9.90
N VAL A 114 6.36 -11.06 -10.70
CA VAL A 114 5.03 -10.52 -11.04
C VAL A 114 4.30 -11.56 -11.90
N GLY A 115 3.15 -12.00 -11.42
CA GLY A 115 2.30 -12.98 -12.08
C GLY A 115 1.22 -12.36 -12.95
#